data_b2a2133923cc9246c89c8833117cb218
#
_entry.id   b2a2133923cc9246c89c8833117cb218
#
_cell.length_a   1.000
_cell.length_b   1.000
_cell.length_c   1.000
_cell.angle_alpha   90.00
_cell.angle_beta   90.00
_cell.angle_gamma   90.00
#
_symmetry.space_group_name_H-M   'P 1'
#
loop_
_entity.id
_entity.type
_entity.pdbx_description
1 polymer ?
#
loop_
_entity_poly.entity_id
_entity_poly.type
_entity_poly.pdbx_seq_one_letter_code
_entity_poly.pdbx_strand_id
1 'polypeptide(L)'
;MTIAPPVDQATLDVAVALLREAGDRTLRWFRRDDLEVHRKADGTPVPAADRDAERFLREQLAERFPGDGVLGEEESPTPSTTGRRWILDPIDGTKAFTCGVPLYSNLLALEDEHGIAVGVINLPALGEAVWAGRGLGCWSERGPARVSDHAEVAGAFIMSSSFMRWPGDTALQLDRSGAVLRTWGDGYGYALVATGRAAAMVDPVVEPYDVGPMPVILAEAGGRFTDLAGAESIEGGSGLATNGPLHDELLALLRP
;
A
#
# COMPACT_ATOMS: atom_id res chain seq x y z
N MET A 1 23.57 11.94 -11.18
CA MET A 1 22.11 11.83 -11.09
C MET A 1 21.63 13.01 -10.27
N THR A 2 20.70 13.80 -10.78
CA THR A 2 20.09 14.90 -10.04
C THR A 2 19.16 14.27 -9.00
N ILE A 3 19.34 14.59 -7.72
CA ILE A 3 18.45 14.10 -6.64
C ILE A 3 17.09 14.76 -6.88
N ALA A 4 16.03 13.96 -6.90
CA ALA A 4 14.66 14.47 -7.02
C ALA A 4 14.34 15.43 -5.86
N PRO A 5 13.66 16.56 -6.12
CA PRO A 5 13.36 17.53 -5.08
C PRO A 5 12.38 16.95 -4.03
N PRO A 6 12.45 17.42 -2.77
CA PRO A 6 11.44 17.10 -1.78
C PRO A 6 10.05 17.55 -2.24
N VAL A 7 9.03 16.77 -1.85
CA VAL A 7 7.64 17.20 -2.02
C VAL A 7 7.28 18.29 -1.01
N ASP A 8 6.28 19.12 -1.33
CA ASP A 8 5.79 20.13 -0.41
C ASP A 8 5.04 19.48 0.77
N GLN A 9 5.38 19.93 2.00
CA GLN A 9 4.74 19.45 3.24
C GLN A 9 3.21 19.63 3.23
N ALA A 10 2.71 20.74 2.68
CA ALA A 10 1.26 20.98 2.62
C ALA A 10 0.53 19.95 1.74
N THR A 11 1.17 19.47 0.68
CA THR A 11 0.64 18.40 -0.16
C THR A 11 0.52 17.08 0.63
N LEU A 12 1.54 16.73 1.42
CA LEU A 12 1.52 15.56 2.29
C LEU A 12 0.42 15.68 3.36
N ASP A 13 0.32 16.82 4.02
CA ASP A 13 -0.68 17.06 5.06
C ASP A 13 -2.11 16.94 4.53
N VAL A 14 -2.36 17.46 3.32
CA VAL A 14 -3.66 17.32 2.65
C VAL A 14 -3.95 15.85 2.32
N ALA A 15 -2.98 15.11 1.78
CA ALA A 15 -3.16 13.69 1.46
C ALA A 15 -3.53 12.86 2.70
N VAL A 16 -2.82 13.08 3.81
CA VAL A 16 -3.10 12.40 5.10
C VAL A 16 -4.49 12.74 5.61
N ALA A 17 -4.88 14.02 5.57
CA ALA A 17 -6.20 14.47 6.04
C ALA A 17 -7.34 13.87 5.21
N LEU A 18 -7.20 13.88 3.87
CA LEU A 18 -8.20 13.33 2.97
C LEU A 18 -8.37 11.81 3.14
N LEU A 19 -7.25 11.09 3.30
CA LEU A 19 -7.35 9.64 3.43
C LEU A 19 -7.93 9.22 4.79
N ARG A 20 -7.68 9.97 5.85
CA ARG A 20 -8.35 9.77 7.15
C ARG A 20 -9.85 10.00 7.05
N GLU A 21 -10.29 11.08 6.38
CA GLU A 21 -11.71 11.32 6.18
C GLU A 21 -12.36 10.23 5.32
N ALA A 22 -11.69 9.74 4.28
CA ALA A 22 -12.14 8.57 3.51
C ALA A 22 -12.27 7.33 4.40
N GLY A 23 -11.30 7.09 5.28
CA GLY A 23 -11.32 6.01 6.26
C GLY A 23 -12.52 6.10 7.23
N ASP A 24 -12.83 7.29 7.73
CA ASP A 24 -14.01 7.53 8.57
C ASP A 24 -15.32 7.21 7.84
N ARG A 25 -15.35 7.41 6.52
CA ARG A 25 -16.49 7.01 5.67
C ARG A 25 -16.60 5.50 5.58
N THR A 26 -15.47 4.78 5.34
CA THR A 26 -15.49 3.32 5.27
C THR A 26 -15.90 2.69 6.61
N LEU A 27 -15.50 3.27 7.75
CA LEU A 27 -15.91 2.79 9.08
C LEU A 27 -17.42 2.81 9.31
N ARG A 28 -18.17 3.69 8.65
CA ARG A 28 -19.64 3.73 8.75
C ARG A 28 -20.30 2.48 8.16
N TRP A 29 -19.59 1.77 7.30
CA TRP A 29 -20.04 0.55 6.63
C TRP A 29 -19.43 -0.71 7.24
N PHE A 30 -18.30 -0.59 7.91
CA PHE A 30 -17.57 -1.73 8.45
C PHE A 30 -18.37 -2.45 9.54
N ARG A 31 -18.49 -3.78 9.44
CA ARG A 31 -19.25 -4.64 10.36
C ARG A 31 -20.75 -4.32 10.46
N ARG A 32 -21.33 -3.79 9.41
CA ARG A 32 -22.78 -3.62 9.34
C ARG A 32 -23.44 -4.89 8.82
N ASP A 33 -24.53 -5.32 9.49
CA ASP A 33 -25.30 -6.52 9.10
C ASP A 33 -26.07 -6.32 7.78
N ASP A 34 -26.34 -5.06 7.41
CA ASP A 34 -27.05 -4.68 6.19
C ASP A 34 -26.11 -4.26 5.03
N LEU A 35 -24.83 -4.65 5.10
CA LEU A 35 -23.87 -4.36 4.04
C LEU A 35 -24.24 -5.14 2.76
N GLU A 36 -24.74 -4.41 1.77
CA GLU A 36 -24.96 -4.99 0.44
C GLU A 36 -23.62 -5.18 -0.28
N VAL A 37 -23.28 -6.45 -0.48
CA VAL A 37 -22.09 -6.83 -1.24
C VAL A 37 -22.51 -7.16 -2.67
N HIS A 38 -22.27 -6.22 -3.57
CA HIS A 38 -22.38 -6.49 -5.00
C HIS A 38 -21.11 -7.21 -5.48
N ARG A 39 -21.27 -8.17 -6.40
CA ARG A 39 -20.12 -8.85 -6.99
C ARG A 39 -19.73 -8.17 -8.29
N LYS A 40 -18.45 -7.94 -8.49
CA LYS A 40 -17.88 -7.56 -9.80
C LYS A 40 -18.14 -8.68 -10.83
N ALA A 41 -17.92 -8.42 -12.10
CA ALA A 41 -18.09 -9.41 -13.17
C ALA A 41 -17.23 -10.68 -12.98
N ASP A 42 -16.11 -10.56 -12.30
CA ASP A 42 -15.20 -11.65 -11.89
C ASP A 42 -15.62 -12.37 -10.61
N GLY A 43 -16.73 -11.96 -9.98
CA GLY A 43 -17.26 -12.55 -8.76
C GLY A 43 -16.71 -11.96 -7.45
N THR A 44 -15.83 -10.93 -7.51
CA THR A 44 -15.33 -10.26 -6.31
C THR A 44 -16.39 -9.36 -5.67
N PRO A 45 -16.45 -9.27 -4.33
CA PRO A 45 -17.40 -8.40 -3.65
C PRO A 45 -16.98 -6.93 -3.80
N VAL A 46 -17.95 -6.06 -4.13
CA VAL A 46 -17.75 -4.60 -4.18
C VAL A 46 -18.70 -3.96 -3.18
N PRO A 47 -18.20 -3.53 -2.03
CA PRO A 47 -19.02 -2.79 -1.07
C PRO A 47 -19.41 -1.41 -1.60
N ALA A 48 -20.60 -0.93 -1.22
CA ALA A 48 -21.01 0.44 -1.49
C ALA A 48 -20.06 1.47 -0.83
N ALA A 49 -19.40 1.06 0.26
CA ALA A 49 -18.40 1.82 0.98
C ALA A 49 -17.20 2.21 0.10
N ASP A 50 -16.75 1.29 -0.76
CA ASP A 50 -15.63 1.46 -1.66
C ASP A 50 -15.87 2.65 -2.62
N ARG A 51 -16.99 2.59 -3.31
CA ARG A 51 -17.40 3.65 -4.24
C ARG A 51 -17.69 4.99 -3.57
N ASP A 52 -18.23 4.98 -2.34
CA ASP A 52 -18.47 6.23 -1.59
C ASP A 52 -17.14 6.90 -1.23
N ALA A 53 -16.17 6.11 -0.77
CA ALA A 53 -14.85 6.63 -0.41
C ALA A 53 -14.06 7.09 -1.65
N GLU A 54 -14.08 6.33 -2.77
CA GLU A 54 -13.42 6.75 -4.01
C GLU A 54 -14.00 8.05 -4.56
N ARG A 55 -15.34 8.16 -4.64
CA ARG A 55 -16.00 9.37 -5.12
C ARG A 55 -15.61 10.58 -4.28
N PHE A 56 -15.63 10.44 -2.96
CA PHE A 56 -15.19 11.50 -2.05
C PHE A 56 -13.75 11.94 -2.33
N LEU A 57 -12.81 10.98 -2.44
CA LEU A 57 -11.40 11.30 -2.72
C LEU A 57 -11.26 12.02 -4.06
N ARG A 58 -11.91 11.55 -5.12
CA ARG A 58 -11.87 12.17 -6.45
C ARG A 58 -12.39 13.61 -6.44
N GLU A 59 -13.53 13.87 -5.78
CA GLU A 59 -14.10 15.20 -5.64
C GLU A 59 -13.14 16.15 -4.92
N GLN A 60 -12.57 15.71 -3.81
CA GLN A 60 -11.66 16.51 -3.01
C GLN A 60 -10.31 16.76 -3.70
N LEU A 61 -9.79 15.76 -4.43
CA LEU A 61 -8.57 15.91 -5.21
C LEU A 61 -8.77 16.87 -6.40
N ALA A 62 -9.89 16.76 -7.11
CA ALA A 62 -10.20 17.67 -8.23
C ALA A 62 -10.34 19.13 -7.79
N GLU A 63 -10.88 19.38 -6.58
CA GLU A 63 -11.00 20.72 -6.01
C GLU A 63 -9.64 21.32 -5.61
N ARG A 64 -8.78 20.53 -4.96
CA ARG A 64 -7.50 21.01 -4.40
C ARG A 64 -6.34 20.97 -5.37
N PHE A 65 -6.36 20.03 -6.30
CA PHE A 65 -5.30 19.78 -7.28
C PHE A 65 -5.87 19.74 -8.71
N PRO A 66 -6.45 20.85 -9.18
CA PRO A 66 -7.10 20.89 -10.48
C PRO A 66 -6.08 20.58 -11.60
N GLY A 67 -6.46 19.65 -12.47
CA GLY A 67 -5.61 19.20 -13.59
C GLY A 67 -4.71 18.01 -13.28
N ASP A 68 -4.57 17.57 -12.03
CA ASP A 68 -3.93 16.28 -11.73
C ASP A 68 -4.83 15.12 -12.21
N GLY A 69 -4.21 14.04 -12.69
CA GLY A 69 -4.91 12.82 -13.04
C GLY A 69 -5.29 12.01 -11.79
N VAL A 70 -6.22 11.07 -11.94
CA VAL A 70 -6.59 10.12 -10.88
C VAL A 70 -6.70 8.72 -11.46
N LEU A 71 -6.00 7.77 -10.86
CA LEU A 71 -6.13 6.34 -11.07
C LEU A 71 -6.70 5.71 -9.79
N GLY A 72 -7.89 5.14 -9.85
CA GLY A 72 -8.52 4.44 -8.74
C GLY A 72 -8.96 3.03 -9.16
N GLU A 73 -9.36 2.22 -8.19
CA GLU A 73 -9.82 0.85 -8.43
C GLU A 73 -11.22 0.80 -9.02
N GLU A 74 -12.15 1.65 -8.55
CA GLU A 74 -13.59 1.51 -8.80
C GLU A 74 -14.08 2.30 -10.01
N GLU A 75 -13.47 3.44 -10.33
CA GLU A 75 -13.88 4.33 -11.42
C GLU A 75 -12.78 4.48 -12.47
N SER A 76 -13.20 4.78 -13.71
CA SER A 76 -12.28 4.99 -14.84
C SER A 76 -11.25 6.09 -14.52
N PRO A 77 -10.00 5.94 -14.99
CA PRO A 77 -8.96 6.94 -14.77
C PRO A 77 -9.33 8.31 -15.33
N THR A 78 -8.99 9.37 -14.60
CA THR A 78 -9.05 10.76 -15.07
C THR A 78 -7.67 11.16 -15.61
N PRO A 79 -7.56 11.67 -16.85
CA PRO A 79 -6.28 12.06 -17.42
C PRO A 79 -5.69 13.29 -16.73
N SER A 80 -4.36 13.36 -16.66
CA SER A 80 -3.62 14.50 -16.12
C SER A 80 -3.37 15.56 -17.18
N THR A 81 -3.37 16.83 -16.78
CA THR A 81 -2.88 17.98 -17.55
C THR A 81 -1.64 18.62 -16.93
N THR A 82 -1.28 18.22 -15.72
CA THR A 82 -0.12 18.72 -14.96
C THR A 82 1.10 17.80 -15.04
N GLY A 83 0.93 16.56 -15.53
CA GLY A 83 1.94 15.50 -15.47
C GLY A 83 1.94 14.73 -14.14
N ARG A 84 1.12 15.15 -13.15
CA ARG A 84 0.95 14.43 -11.87
C ARG A 84 -0.30 13.58 -11.89
N ARG A 85 -0.29 12.45 -11.17
CA ARG A 85 -1.48 11.65 -10.93
C ARG A 85 -1.58 11.19 -9.49
N TRP A 86 -2.78 11.19 -8.95
CA TRP A 86 -3.13 10.53 -7.71
C TRP A 86 -3.51 9.08 -8.00
N ILE A 87 -3.05 8.17 -7.15
CA ILE A 87 -3.32 6.74 -7.24
C ILE A 87 -3.97 6.35 -5.93
N LEU A 88 -5.13 5.71 -5.98
CA LEU A 88 -5.91 5.43 -4.78
C LEU A 88 -6.58 4.06 -4.84
N ASP A 89 -6.61 3.40 -3.68
CA ASP A 89 -7.43 2.26 -3.36
C ASP A 89 -8.29 2.62 -2.13
N PRO A 90 -9.60 2.76 -2.31
CA PRO A 90 -10.46 3.19 -1.21
C PRO A 90 -10.62 2.11 -0.13
N ILE A 91 -10.60 0.81 -0.47
CA ILE A 91 -10.66 -0.30 0.48
C ILE A 91 -9.77 -1.45 0.00
N ASP A 92 -8.46 -1.30 0.18
CA ASP A 92 -7.52 -2.39 -0.02
C ASP A 92 -7.74 -3.48 1.05
N GLY A 93 -7.80 -4.73 0.61
CA GLY A 93 -8.22 -5.82 1.45
C GLY A 93 -9.74 -5.95 1.57
N THR A 94 -10.49 -5.78 0.47
CA THR A 94 -11.96 -5.91 0.41
C THR A 94 -12.49 -7.20 1.05
N LYS A 95 -11.75 -8.32 0.96
CA LYS A 95 -12.12 -9.59 1.62
C LYS A 95 -12.08 -9.46 3.14
N ALA A 96 -11.05 -8.80 3.69
CA ALA A 96 -10.96 -8.52 5.11
C ALA A 96 -12.12 -7.61 5.55
N PHE A 97 -12.39 -6.55 4.80
CA PHE A 97 -13.50 -5.63 5.07
C PHE A 97 -14.85 -6.35 5.13
N THR A 98 -15.20 -7.14 4.10
CA THR A 98 -16.48 -7.86 4.02
C THR A 98 -16.64 -8.96 5.06
N CYS A 99 -15.53 -9.52 5.55
CA CYS A 99 -15.54 -10.50 6.64
C CYS A 99 -15.48 -9.85 8.04
N GLY A 100 -15.47 -8.52 8.14
CA GLY A 100 -15.36 -7.81 9.42
C GLY A 100 -14.00 -7.95 10.09
N VAL A 101 -12.95 -8.28 9.31
CA VAL A 101 -11.56 -8.35 9.77
C VAL A 101 -10.95 -6.94 9.71
N PRO A 102 -10.40 -6.39 10.82
CA PRO A 102 -9.99 -4.99 10.89
C PRO A 102 -8.60 -4.72 10.26
N LEU A 103 -8.19 -5.50 9.25
CA LEU A 103 -6.88 -5.40 8.60
C LEU A 103 -6.95 -4.76 7.20
N TYR A 104 -8.11 -4.25 6.80
CA TYR A 104 -8.23 -3.49 5.56
C TYR A 104 -7.59 -2.11 5.68
N SER A 105 -7.21 -1.54 4.55
CA SER A 105 -6.59 -0.22 4.46
C SER A 105 -7.27 0.66 3.43
N ASN A 106 -7.00 1.97 3.51
CA ASN A 106 -7.21 2.91 2.43
C ASN A 106 -5.83 3.36 1.96
N LEU A 107 -5.60 3.42 0.67
CA LEU A 107 -4.31 3.77 0.08
C LEU A 107 -4.42 5.03 -0.77
N LEU A 108 -3.43 5.92 -0.66
CA LEU A 108 -3.33 7.12 -1.49
C LEU A 108 -1.87 7.41 -1.81
N ALA A 109 -1.57 7.64 -3.07
CA ALA A 109 -0.25 8.09 -3.51
C ALA A 109 -0.36 9.26 -4.50
N LEU A 110 0.67 10.09 -4.53
CA LEU A 110 0.89 11.08 -5.59
C LEU A 110 2.14 10.71 -6.36
N GLU A 111 2.00 10.57 -7.66
CA GLU A 111 3.10 10.41 -8.60
C GLU A 111 3.34 11.69 -9.39
N ASP A 112 4.62 12.04 -9.55
CA ASP A 112 5.09 13.13 -10.40
C ASP A 112 6.16 12.63 -11.40
N GLU A 113 6.82 13.51 -12.10
CA GLU A 113 7.87 13.20 -13.08
C GLU A 113 9.11 12.48 -12.50
N HIS A 114 9.22 12.41 -11.16
CA HIS A 114 10.31 11.74 -10.45
C HIS A 114 9.88 10.45 -9.76
N GLY A 115 8.64 9.98 -10.01
CA GLY A 115 8.03 8.81 -9.38
C GLY A 115 7.12 9.16 -8.21
N ILE A 116 6.93 8.24 -7.27
CA ILE A 116 6.01 8.46 -6.14
C ILE A 116 6.58 9.49 -5.17
N ALA A 117 5.84 10.60 -5.01
CA ALA A 117 6.22 11.73 -4.18
C ALA A 117 5.55 11.72 -2.80
N VAL A 118 4.31 11.21 -2.71
CA VAL A 118 3.54 11.09 -1.47
C VAL A 118 2.97 9.68 -1.39
N GLY A 119 2.97 9.10 -0.20
CA GLY A 119 2.31 7.83 0.09
C GLY A 119 1.65 7.85 1.46
N VAL A 120 0.42 7.33 1.53
CA VAL A 120 -0.34 7.20 2.77
C VAL A 120 -1.02 5.83 2.80
N ILE A 121 -0.85 5.10 3.91
CA ILE A 121 -1.60 3.90 4.28
C ILE A 121 -2.41 4.26 5.52
N ASN A 122 -3.73 4.26 5.42
CA ASN A 122 -4.62 4.47 6.55
C ASN A 122 -5.29 3.15 6.91
N LEU A 123 -5.29 2.79 8.20
CA LEU A 123 -5.85 1.57 8.77
C LEU A 123 -6.98 1.96 9.73
N PRO A 124 -8.14 2.38 9.22
CA PRO A 124 -9.13 3.10 10.02
C PRO A 124 -9.71 2.25 11.15
N ALA A 125 -9.89 0.95 10.95
CA ALA A 125 -10.41 0.04 11.97
C ALA A 125 -9.43 -0.23 13.12
N LEU A 126 -8.14 0.13 12.95
CA LEU A 126 -7.10 0.03 13.97
C LEU A 126 -6.74 1.39 14.58
N GLY A 127 -7.19 2.51 13.99
CA GLY A 127 -6.76 3.84 14.37
C GLY A 127 -5.27 4.08 14.12
N GLU A 128 -4.68 3.39 13.15
CA GLU A 128 -3.27 3.52 12.76
C GLU A 128 -3.17 4.10 11.34
N ALA A 129 -2.08 4.83 11.07
CA ALA A 129 -1.71 5.23 9.73
C ALA A 129 -0.18 5.27 9.59
N VAL A 130 0.30 5.13 8.35
CA VAL A 130 1.71 5.34 7.97
C VAL A 130 1.72 6.24 6.75
N TRP A 131 2.56 7.26 6.75
CA TRP A 131 2.66 8.20 5.64
C TRP A 131 4.08 8.67 5.42
N ALA A 132 4.39 9.02 4.19
CA ALA A 132 5.68 9.56 3.80
C ALA A 132 5.54 10.56 2.65
N GLY A 133 6.43 11.52 2.63
CA GLY A 133 6.67 12.39 1.48
C GLY A 133 8.14 12.31 1.09
N ARG A 134 8.43 12.33 -0.19
CA ARG A 134 9.81 12.33 -0.69
C ARG A 134 10.63 13.46 -0.06
N GLY A 135 11.68 13.09 0.69
CA GLY A 135 12.55 14.02 1.42
C GLY A 135 11.98 14.54 2.73
N LEU A 136 10.81 14.07 3.19
CA LEU A 136 10.15 14.49 4.43
C LEU A 136 10.18 13.41 5.53
N GLY A 137 10.73 12.22 5.22
CA GLY A 137 10.74 11.07 6.11
C GLY A 137 9.42 10.28 6.12
N CYS A 138 9.45 9.14 6.79
CA CYS A 138 8.29 8.29 7.03
C CYS A 138 7.79 8.45 8.48
N TRP A 139 6.49 8.50 8.65
CA TRP A 139 5.82 8.79 9.91
C TRP A 139 4.67 7.80 10.17
N SER A 140 4.32 7.65 11.44
CA SER A 140 3.16 6.89 11.91
C SER A 140 2.51 7.61 13.07
N GLU A 141 1.38 7.10 13.58
CA GLU A 141 0.75 7.61 14.81
C GLU A 141 1.70 7.60 16.03
N ARG A 142 2.78 6.82 15.98
CA ARG A 142 3.77 6.69 17.06
C ARG A 142 4.99 7.60 16.87
N GLY A 143 5.00 8.43 15.82
CA GLY A 143 6.13 9.29 15.45
C GLY A 143 6.89 8.78 14.23
N PRO A 144 8.18 9.12 14.07
CA PRO A 144 8.98 8.67 12.94
C PRO A 144 8.98 7.16 12.78
N ALA A 145 8.70 6.66 11.58
CA ALA A 145 8.67 5.25 11.25
C ALA A 145 9.97 4.83 10.57
N ARG A 146 10.48 3.66 10.93
CA ARG A 146 11.65 3.04 10.33
C ARG A 146 11.48 1.54 10.23
N VAL A 147 12.03 0.95 9.18
CA VAL A 147 12.12 -0.50 9.02
C VAL A 147 13.02 -1.13 10.10
N SER A 148 12.91 -2.45 10.28
CA SER A 148 13.80 -3.20 11.19
C SER A 148 15.21 -3.34 10.60
N ASP A 149 16.18 -3.63 11.46
CA ASP A 149 17.56 -3.97 11.11
C ASP A 149 17.82 -5.47 11.02
N HIS A 150 16.76 -6.30 11.07
CA HIS A 150 16.84 -7.76 11.00
C HIS A 150 17.47 -8.19 9.68
N ALA A 151 18.59 -8.92 9.73
CA ALA A 151 19.42 -9.22 8.55
C ALA A 151 19.44 -10.71 8.15
N GLU A 152 18.67 -11.55 8.83
CA GLU A 152 18.64 -13.00 8.58
C GLU A 152 17.22 -13.44 8.21
N VAL A 153 17.07 -14.41 7.29
CA VAL A 153 15.77 -15.01 6.98
C VAL A 153 15.20 -15.76 8.17
N ALA A 154 16.06 -16.40 8.97
CA ALA A 154 15.65 -17.09 10.18
C ALA A 154 15.06 -16.09 11.21
N GLY A 155 13.84 -16.34 11.66
CA GLY A 155 13.10 -15.47 12.57
C GLY A 155 12.46 -14.24 11.91
N ALA A 156 12.72 -13.98 10.62
CA ALA A 156 12.11 -12.88 9.90
C ALA A 156 10.59 -13.10 9.74
N PHE A 157 9.80 -12.10 10.12
CA PHE A 157 8.38 -12.07 9.79
C PHE A 157 8.20 -11.63 8.34
N ILE A 158 7.69 -12.54 7.50
CA ILE A 158 7.41 -12.29 6.07
C ILE A 158 5.91 -12.40 5.84
N MET A 159 5.32 -11.32 5.36
CA MET A 159 3.89 -11.16 5.14
C MET A 159 3.53 -11.42 3.68
N SER A 160 2.30 -11.82 3.43
CA SER A 160 1.69 -11.89 2.10
C SER A 160 0.17 -11.80 2.23
N SER A 161 -0.51 -11.28 1.24
CA SER A 161 -1.97 -11.34 1.16
C SER A 161 -2.45 -12.77 0.87
N SER A 162 -1.64 -13.58 0.16
CA SER A 162 -1.92 -14.99 -0.11
C SER A 162 -0.67 -15.74 -0.57
N PHE A 163 -0.46 -16.94 -0.06
CA PHE A 163 0.60 -17.84 -0.55
C PHE A 163 0.23 -18.63 -1.82
N MET A 164 -1.01 -18.54 -2.29
CA MET A 164 -1.49 -19.34 -3.43
C MET A 164 -0.83 -18.99 -4.77
N ARG A 165 -0.26 -17.79 -4.89
CA ARG A 165 0.38 -17.29 -6.10
C ARG A 165 1.91 -17.21 -6.01
N TRP A 166 2.47 -17.74 -4.93
CA TRP A 166 3.92 -17.78 -4.76
C TRP A 166 4.55 -18.79 -5.73
N PRO A 167 5.72 -18.50 -6.31
CA PRO A 167 6.37 -19.41 -7.26
C PRO A 167 6.81 -20.70 -6.58
N GLY A 168 6.51 -21.84 -7.20
CA GLY A 168 6.98 -23.16 -6.81
C GLY A 168 6.86 -23.46 -5.30
N ASP A 169 7.97 -23.87 -4.71
CA ASP A 169 8.07 -24.27 -3.29
C ASP A 169 8.60 -23.13 -2.39
N THR A 170 8.62 -21.88 -2.84
CA THR A 170 9.29 -20.75 -2.14
C THR A 170 8.79 -20.58 -0.70
N ALA A 171 7.48 -20.65 -0.47
CA ALA A 171 6.93 -20.56 0.88
C ALA A 171 7.48 -21.69 1.80
N LEU A 172 7.60 -22.91 1.28
CA LEU A 172 8.14 -24.04 2.01
C LEU A 172 9.66 -23.88 2.25
N GLN A 173 10.39 -23.32 1.29
CA GLN A 173 11.82 -23.03 1.45
C GLN A 173 12.06 -21.99 2.54
N LEU A 174 11.29 -20.91 2.57
CA LEU A 174 11.35 -19.88 3.60
C LEU A 174 10.99 -20.43 4.99
N ASP A 175 9.94 -21.25 5.08
CA ASP A 175 9.56 -21.92 6.33
C ASP A 175 10.71 -22.81 6.85
N ARG A 176 11.32 -23.62 5.98
CA ARG A 176 12.49 -24.44 6.33
C ARG A 176 13.73 -23.62 6.71
N SER A 177 13.87 -22.41 6.20
CA SER A 177 14.93 -21.47 6.58
C SER A 177 14.65 -20.78 7.92
N GLY A 178 13.51 -21.08 8.56
CA GLY A 178 13.12 -20.53 9.85
C GLY A 178 12.42 -19.18 9.78
N ALA A 179 11.97 -18.73 8.60
CA ALA A 179 11.12 -17.56 8.45
C ALA A 179 9.76 -17.78 9.10
N VAL A 180 9.13 -16.71 9.57
CA VAL A 180 7.79 -16.73 10.17
C VAL A 180 6.80 -16.16 9.16
N LEU A 181 6.13 -17.04 8.41
CA LEU A 181 5.20 -16.64 7.36
C LEU A 181 3.81 -16.33 7.94
N ARG A 182 3.21 -15.20 7.53
CA ARG A 182 1.86 -14.77 7.95
C ARG A 182 1.09 -14.16 6.78
N THR A 183 -0.23 -14.29 6.80
CA THR A 183 -1.16 -13.65 5.86
C THR A 183 -1.78 -12.37 6.46
N TRP A 184 -0.97 -11.59 7.18
CA TRP A 184 -1.32 -10.22 7.58
C TRP A 184 -0.94 -9.29 6.43
N GLY A 185 -1.69 -9.40 5.34
CA GLY A 185 -1.37 -8.86 4.05
C GLY A 185 -2.02 -7.51 3.77
N ASP A 186 -2.17 -7.24 2.50
CA ASP A 186 -2.68 -6.00 1.93
C ASP A 186 -1.88 -4.79 2.50
N GLY A 187 -2.36 -3.58 2.50
CA GLY A 187 -1.65 -2.41 3.03
C GLY A 187 -1.20 -2.54 4.48
N TYR A 188 -1.90 -3.39 5.30
CA TYR A 188 -1.47 -3.67 6.67
C TYR A 188 -0.08 -4.35 6.72
N GLY A 189 0.17 -5.30 5.82
CA GLY A 189 1.47 -5.97 5.72
C GLY A 189 2.60 -4.99 5.40
N TYR A 190 2.38 -4.09 4.46
CA TYR A 190 3.33 -3.03 4.11
C TYR A 190 3.56 -2.05 5.27
N ALA A 191 2.50 -1.66 6.00
CA ALA A 191 2.63 -0.83 7.19
C ALA A 191 3.46 -1.50 8.30
N LEU A 192 3.35 -2.82 8.46
CA LEU A 192 4.18 -3.58 9.40
C LEU A 192 5.67 -3.50 9.02
N VAL A 193 6.00 -3.61 7.72
CA VAL A 193 7.40 -3.47 7.25
C VAL A 193 7.92 -2.06 7.50
N ALA A 194 7.18 -1.04 7.06
CA ALA A 194 7.60 0.37 7.18
C ALA A 194 7.80 0.80 8.64
N THR A 195 7.12 0.15 9.59
CA THR A 195 7.22 0.43 11.04
C THR A 195 8.12 -0.55 11.80
N GLY A 196 8.90 -1.39 11.10
CA GLY A 196 9.86 -2.32 11.70
C GLY A 196 9.26 -3.52 12.44
N ARG A 197 7.95 -3.76 12.28
CA ARG A 197 7.21 -4.87 12.92
C ARG A 197 7.28 -6.17 12.10
N ALA A 198 7.62 -6.08 10.82
CA ALA A 198 7.91 -7.20 9.93
C ALA A 198 9.15 -6.90 9.09
N ALA A 199 9.76 -7.93 8.51
CA ALA A 199 10.95 -7.79 7.68
C ALA A 199 10.63 -7.66 6.19
N ALA A 200 9.54 -8.29 5.73
CA ALA A 200 9.11 -8.23 4.33
C ALA A 200 7.59 -8.40 4.16
N MET A 201 7.08 -7.85 3.06
CA MET A 201 5.76 -8.11 2.49
C MET A 201 5.93 -8.49 1.03
N VAL A 202 5.27 -9.57 0.60
CA VAL A 202 5.40 -10.16 -0.73
C VAL A 202 4.02 -10.39 -1.33
N ASP A 203 3.73 -9.73 -2.42
CA ASP A 203 2.51 -9.95 -3.20
C ASP A 203 2.85 -10.24 -4.68
N PRO A 204 2.70 -11.50 -5.11
CA PRO A 204 2.99 -11.90 -6.50
C PRO A 204 2.03 -11.34 -7.54
N VAL A 205 0.89 -10.84 -7.12
CA VAL A 205 -0.12 -10.25 -8.01
C VAL A 205 -0.71 -9.02 -7.33
N VAL A 206 -0.47 -7.85 -7.93
CA VAL A 206 -1.00 -6.55 -7.50
C VAL A 206 -1.32 -5.68 -8.71
N GLU A 207 -2.21 -4.74 -8.49
CA GLU A 207 -2.45 -3.62 -9.40
C GLU A 207 -1.73 -2.35 -8.87
N PRO A 208 -1.54 -1.31 -9.68
CA PRO A 208 -0.84 -0.09 -9.25
C PRO A 208 -1.44 0.59 -8.01
N TYR A 209 -2.76 0.50 -7.82
CA TYR A 209 -3.44 1.10 -6.66
C TYR A 209 -3.18 0.34 -5.35
N ASP A 210 -2.93 -0.98 -5.41
CA ASP A 210 -2.60 -1.80 -4.23
C ASP A 210 -1.23 -1.44 -3.65
N VAL A 211 -0.32 -0.93 -4.47
CA VAL A 211 1.08 -0.67 -4.08
C VAL A 211 1.55 0.76 -4.33
N GLY A 212 0.67 1.63 -4.80
CA GLY A 212 1.01 3.02 -5.12
C GLY A 212 1.81 3.76 -4.04
N PRO A 213 1.44 3.71 -2.76
CA PRO A 213 2.16 4.40 -1.69
C PRO A 213 3.53 3.79 -1.34
N MET A 214 3.76 2.51 -1.68
CA MET A 214 4.83 1.71 -1.09
C MET A 214 6.24 2.18 -1.44
N PRO A 215 6.56 2.63 -2.68
CA PRO A 215 7.91 3.07 -3.02
C PRO A 215 8.41 4.19 -2.11
N VAL A 216 7.65 5.26 -1.91
CA VAL A 216 8.07 6.40 -1.09
C VAL A 216 8.06 6.06 0.40
N ILE A 217 7.04 5.31 0.87
CA ILE A 217 6.95 4.91 2.29
C ILE A 217 8.17 4.07 2.68
N LEU A 218 8.51 3.04 1.87
CA LEU A 218 9.64 2.18 2.18
C LEU A 218 10.97 2.93 2.07
N ALA A 219 11.16 3.74 1.01
CA ALA A 219 12.39 4.52 0.83
C ALA A 219 12.63 5.49 2.01
N GLU A 220 11.62 6.24 2.43
CA GLU A 220 11.71 7.19 3.54
C GLU A 220 11.79 6.50 4.93
N ALA A 221 11.32 5.27 5.04
CA ALA A 221 11.51 4.44 6.24
C ALA A 221 12.87 3.74 6.30
N GLY A 222 13.67 3.80 5.22
CA GLY A 222 14.99 3.15 5.10
C GLY A 222 14.92 1.71 4.60
N GLY A 223 13.79 1.27 4.06
CA GLY A 223 13.57 -0.02 3.40
C GLY A 223 13.69 0.05 1.89
N ARG A 224 13.16 -0.97 1.21
CA ARG A 224 13.18 -1.05 -0.26
C ARG A 224 11.88 -1.64 -0.79
N PHE A 225 11.41 -1.11 -1.92
CA PHE A 225 10.28 -1.66 -2.68
C PHE A 225 10.70 -1.91 -4.13
N THR A 226 10.37 -3.09 -4.67
CA THR A 226 10.48 -3.44 -6.10
C THR A 226 9.32 -4.35 -6.51
N ASP A 227 9.14 -4.55 -7.80
CA ASP A 227 8.44 -5.74 -8.28
C ASP A 227 9.30 -7.02 -8.11
N LEU A 228 8.76 -8.19 -8.42
CA LEU A 228 9.51 -9.46 -8.32
C LEU A 228 10.54 -9.65 -9.46
N ALA A 229 10.56 -8.79 -10.48
CA ALA A 229 11.64 -8.71 -11.45
C ALA A 229 12.82 -7.87 -10.94
N GLY A 230 12.63 -7.12 -9.86
CA GLY A 230 13.63 -6.24 -9.24
C GLY A 230 13.59 -4.80 -9.75
N ALA A 231 12.56 -4.41 -10.49
CA ALA A 231 12.36 -3.03 -10.92
C ALA A 231 11.68 -2.20 -9.82
N GLU A 232 12.14 -0.97 -9.61
CA GLU A 232 11.48 0.01 -8.73
C GLU A 232 10.24 0.57 -9.46
N SER A 233 9.16 -0.21 -9.51
CA SER A 233 7.95 0.10 -10.28
C SER A 233 6.71 -0.42 -9.57
N ILE A 234 5.63 0.33 -9.67
CA ILE A 234 4.30 -0.08 -9.23
C ILE A 234 3.50 -0.75 -10.37
N GLU A 235 4.00 -0.70 -11.60
CA GLU A 235 3.34 -1.21 -12.81
C GLU A 235 3.78 -2.66 -13.14
N GLY A 236 4.65 -3.28 -12.32
CA GLY A 236 5.23 -4.60 -12.59
C GLY A 236 4.30 -5.77 -12.26
N GLY A 237 3.09 -5.53 -11.77
CA GLY A 237 2.08 -6.55 -11.45
C GLY A 237 2.42 -7.42 -10.23
N SER A 238 3.43 -7.05 -9.46
CA SER A 238 3.86 -7.71 -8.23
C SER A 238 4.56 -6.73 -7.30
N GLY A 239 4.66 -7.05 -5.99
CA GLY A 239 5.31 -6.21 -5.01
C GLY A 239 6.17 -6.99 -4.01
N LEU A 240 7.37 -6.47 -3.75
CA LEU A 240 8.27 -6.90 -2.69
C LEU A 240 8.71 -5.67 -1.90
N ALA A 241 8.17 -5.51 -0.70
CA ALA A 241 8.64 -4.55 0.28
C ALA A 241 9.50 -5.24 1.33
N THR A 242 10.64 -4.65 1.66
CA THR A 242 11.55 -5.22 2.67
C THR A 242 12.16 -4.14 3.55
N ASN A 243 12.78 -4.59 4.62
CA ASN A 243 13.58 -3.75 5.50
C ASN A 243 14.95 -3.35 4.90
N GLY A 244 15.26 -3.73 3.65
CA GLY A 244 16.53 -3.46 2.97
C GLY A 244 17.51 -4.63 3.06
N PRO A 245 18.03 -5.00 4.24
CA PRO A 245 19.03 -6.10 4.36
C PRO A 245 18.63 -7.40 3.70
N LEU A 246 17.35 -7.78 3.75
CA LEU A 246 16.84 -9.04 3.18
C LEU A 246 16.39 -8.93 1.72
N HIS A 247 16.44 -7.76 1.09
CA HIS A 247 15.80 -7.55 -0.21
C HIS A 247 16.35 -8.46 -1.30
N ASP A 248 17.65 -8.45 -1.51
CA ASP A 248 18.26 -9.18 -2.63
C ASP A 248 18.17 -10.70 -2.44
N GLU A 249 18.26 -11.20 -1.19
CA GLU A 249 18.09 -12.61 -0.86
C GLU A 249 16.64 -13.07 -1.15
N LEU A 250 15.65 -12.33 -0.66
CA LEU A 250 14.24 -12.65 -0.89
C LEU A 250 13.88 -12.53 -2.38
N LEU A 251 14.38 -11.51 -3.07
CA LEU A 251 14.16 -11.34 -4.51
C LEU A 251 14.71 -12.53 -5.30
N ALA A 252 15.89 -13.05 -4.94
CA ALA A 252 16.48 -14.21 -5.58
C ALA A 252 15.65 -15.50 -5.37
N LEU A 253 15.05 -15.66 -4.18
CA LEU A 253 14.18 -16.80 -3.85
C LEU A 253 12.80 -16.72 -4.52
N LEU A 254 12.30 -15.51 -4.77
CA LEU A 254 10.96 -15.24 -5.28
C LEU A 254 10.90 -15.11 -6.81
N ARG A 255 12.04 -15.03 -7.47
CA ARG A 255 12.06 -14.99 -8.95
C ARG A 255 11.54 -16.30 -9.52
N PRO A 256 10.63 -16.23 -10.51
CA PRO A 256 10.08 -17.41 -11.18
C PRO A 256 11.13 -18.21 -11.96
#